data_9fba4d7f46c1f0a4de5c57a82bf09225
#
_entry.id   9fba4d7f46c1f0a4de5c57a82bf09225
#
_cell.length_a   1.000
_cell.length_b   1.000
_cell.length_c   1.000
_cell.angle_alpha   90.00
_cell.angle_beta   90.00
_cell.angle_gamma   90.00
#
_symmetry.space_group_name_H-M   'P 1'
#
loop_
_entity.id
_entity.type
_entity.pdbx_description
1 polymer ?
#
loop_
_entity_poly.entity_id
_entity_poly.type
_entity_poly.pdbx_seq_one_letter_code
_entity_poly.pdbx_strand_id
1 'polypeptide(L)'
;MQTALYLRVSTAHQRPNLQDDGLRAYAARAGLEIVATYVDHAVSGRQERRPQLQALMCAARRHAFACVLVWKFDRFARSVAHLLRALEEFDYLGIRFISVQDQVDTASPMGKAMFTIIGAMAELESSLSLEWVKAGMVAARARGKRLGRPATPAPLVARIEELAATTSLSIRQIHTALARCVSRSVVGVIVKRVRAQMRLASL
;
A
#
# COMPACT_ATOMS: atom_id res chain seq x y z
N MET A 1 -17.80 28.20 3.43
CA MET A 1 -17.44 26.84 3.89
C MET A 1 -15.93 26.75 3.92
N GLN A 2 -15.34 26.38 5.06
CA GLN A 2 -13.89 26.25 5.24
C GLN A 2 -13.34 25.14 4.33
N THR A 3 -12.35 25.48 3.51
CA THR A 3 -11.86 24.64 2.42
C THR A 3 -10.34 24.55 2.44
N ALA A 4 -9.82 23.33 2.32
CA ALA A 4 -8.41 23.05 2.11
C ALA A 4 -8.12 22.84 0.63
N LEU A 5 -7.07 23.46 0.10
CA LEU A 5 -6.55 23.20 -1.22
C LEU A 5 -5.47 22.12 -1.16
N TYR A 6 -5.48 21.20 -2.11
CA TYR A 6 -4.36 20.30 -2.33
C TYR A 6 -3.83 20.41 -3.77
N LEU A 7 -2.53 20.65 -3.87
CA LEU A 7 -1.82 20.77 -5.13
C LEU A 7 -0.67 19.76 -5.19
N ARG A 8 -0.44 19.22 -6.38
CA ARG A 8 0.75 18.45 -6.70
C ARG A 8 1.43 19.05 -7.93
N VAL A 9 2.62 19.60 -7.74
CA VAL A 9 3.40 20.26 -8.79
C VAL A 9 4.60 19.39 -9.17
N SER A 10 4.84 19.20 -10.47
CA SER A 10 6.04 18.55 -10.99
C SER A 10 7.13 19.60 -11.22
N THR A 11 8.36 19.29 -10.81
CA THR A 11 9.52 20.19 -10.92
C THR A 11 9.91 20.53 -12.36
N ALA A 12 9.43 19.77 -13.36
CA ALA A 12 9.98 19.88 -14.70
C ALA A 12 9.22 20.80 -15.67
N HIS A 13 7.87 20.95 -15.61
CA HIS A 13 7.18 21.60 -16.76
C HIS A 13 5.80 22.22 -16.49
N GLN A 14 5.33 22.39 -15.27
CA GLN A 14 4.03 23.03 -15.08
C GLN A 14 4.19 24.29 -14.21
N ARG A 15 3.69 25.40 -14.73
CA ARG A 15 3.53 26.64 -13.97
C ARG A 15 2.62 26.32 -12.76
N PRO A 16 3.15 26.26 -11.53
CA PRO A 16 2.34 25.96 -10.34
C PRO A 16 1.16 26.92 -10.21
N ASN A 17 1.37 28.14 -10.66
CA ASN A 17 0.43 29.24 -10.60
C ASN A 17 -0.89 28.97 -11.33
N LEU A 18 -0.91 28.27 -12.49
CA LEU A 18 -2.14 28.03 -13.23
C LEU A 18 -3.13 27.13 -12.49
N GLN A 19 -2.63 26.13 -11.75
CA GLN A 19 -3.48 25.23 -10.96
C GLN A 19 -3.97 25.97 -9.71
N ASP A 20 -3.09 26.65 -8.98
CA ASP A 20 -3.44 27.42 -7.80
C ASP A 20 -4.42 28.54 -8.13
N ASP A 21 -4.11 29.34 -9.16
CA ASP A 21 -4.99 30.45 -9.62
C ASP A 21 -6.38 29.90 -10.02
N GLY A 22 -6.44 28.79 -10.75
CA GLY A 22 -7.69 28.15 -11.15
C GLY A 22 -8.51 27.63 -9.96
N LEU A 23 -7.86 27.04 -8.95
CA LEU A 23 -8.53 26.59 -7.74
C LEU A 23 -9.05 27.76 -6.90
N ARG A 24 -8.27 28.83 -6.75
CA ARG A 24 -8.69 30.04 -6.03
C ARG A 24 -9.83 30.76 -6.75
N ALA A 25 -9.78 30.85 -8.07
CA ALA A 25 -10.87 31.43 -8.86
C ALA A 25 -12.16 30.59 -8.75
N TYR A 26 -12.04 29.26 -8.73
CA TYR A 26 -13.18 28.37 -8.47
C TYR A 26 -13.74 28.58 -7.05
N ALA A 27 -12.87 28.59 -6.03
CA ALA A 27 -13.27 28.78 -4.65
C ALA A 27 -14.02 30.12 -4.44
N ALA A 28 -13.51 31.20 -5.03
CA ALA A 28 -14.15 32.52 -4.97
C ALA A 28 -15.56 32.50 -5.58
N ARG A 29 -15.72 31.88 -6.77
CA ARG A 29 -17.03 31.77 -7.44
C ARG A 29 -18.01 30.88 -6.66
N ALA A 30 -17.52 29.83 -6.01
CA ALA A 30 -18.32 28.87 -5.27
C ALA A 30 -18.57 29.30 -3.80
N GLY A 31 -18.09 30.47 -3.36
CA GLY A 31 -18.23 30.94 -1.98
C GLY A 31 -17.49 30.08 -0.96
N LEU A 32 -16.35 29.48 -1.36
CA LEU A 32 -15.52 28.65 -0.52
C LEU A 32 -14.40 29.49 0.11
N GLU A 33 -14.24 29.39 1.43
CA GLU A 33 -13.20 30.06 2.19
C GLU A 33 -11.96 29.18 2.29
N ILE A 34 -10.85 29.59 1.69
CA ILE A 34 -9.60 28.85 1.73
C ILE A 34 -8.91 29.07 3.08
N VAL A 35 -8.86 28.03 3.94
CA VAL A 35 -8.23 28.09 5.27
C VAL A 35 -6.85 27.42 5.29
N ALA A 36 -6.53 26.54 4.35
CA ALA A 36 -5.24 25.87 4.27
C ALA A 36 -4.89 25.50 2.83
N THR A 37 -3.60 25.47 2.52
CA THR A 37 -3.08 25.01 1.22
C THR A 37 -1.95 23.99 1.46
N TYR A 38 -2.08 22.79 0.87
CA TYR A 38 -1.12 21.70 0.96
C TYR A 38 -0.50 21.47 -0.41
N VAL A 39 0.82 21.60 -0.51
CA VAL A 39 1.54 21.48 -1.79
C VAL A 39 2.61 20.40 -1.70
N ASP A 40 2.44 19.31 -2.46
CA ASP A 40 3.46 18.30 -2.65
C ASP A 40 4.22 18.55 -3.97
N HIS A 41 5.55 18.50 -3.89
CA HIS A 41 6.41 18.56 -5.06
C HIS A 41 6.73 17.16 -5.54
N ALA A 42 6.40 16.86 -6.80
CA ALA A 42 6.71 15.58 -7.42
C ALA A 42 8.22 15.49 -7.68
N VAL A 43 8.91 14.65 -6.93
CA VAL A 43 10.30 14.26 -7.20
C VAL A 43 10.26 13.03 -8.11
N SER A 44 11.05 13.04 -9.19
CA SER A 44 11.20 11.89 -10.09
C SER A 44 11.81 10.71 -9.33
N GLY A 45 11.02 9.65 -9.09
CA GLY A 45 11.50 8.44 -8.42
C GLY A 45 10.39 7.51 -7.93
N ARG A 46 10.73 6.24 -7.75
CA ARG A 46 9.78 5.14 -7.39
C ARG A 46 9.11 5.26 -6.01
N GLN A 47 9.63 6.15 -5.15
CA GLN A 47 9.10 6.43 -3.81
C GLN A 47 8.84 7.94 -3.63
N GLU A 48 7.77 8.39 -4.21
CA GLU A 48 7.31 9.75 -4.00
C GLU A 48 6.61 9.85 -2.63
N ARG A 49 7.32 10.41 -1.65
CA ARG A 49 6.71 10.78 -0.37
C ARG A 49 5.80 11.98 -0.59
N ARG A 50 4.59 11.92 -0.04
CA ARG A 50 3.60 13.01 -0.08
C ARG A 50 3.30 13.49 1.35
N PRO A 51 4.23 14.23 1.97
CA PRO A 51 4.05 14.67 3.35
C PRO A 51 2.86 15.62 3.50
N GLN A 52 2.59 16.43 2.48
CA GLN A 52 1.49 17.39 2.53
C GLN A 52 0.13 16.70 2.37
N LEU A 53 0.02 15.65 1.56
CA LEU A 53 -1.19 14.83 1.52
C LEU A 53 -1.45 14.15 2.88
N GLN A 54 -0.41 13.64 3.53
CA GLN A 54 -0.54 13.06 4.87
C GLN A 54 -0.96 14.12 5.91
N ALA A 55 -0.39 15.32 5.83
CA ALA A 55 -0.77 16.45 6.69
C ALA A 55 -2.23 16.87 6.47
N LEU A 56 -2.69 16.92 5.21
CA LEU A 56 -4.08 17.17 4.86
C LEU A 56 -5.01 16.12 5.48
N MET A 57 -4.71 14.82 5.34
CA MET A 57 -5.52 13.74 5.91
C MET A 57 -5.54 13.82 7.46
N CYS A 58 -4.42 14.14 8.09
CA CYS A 58 -4.38 14.37 9.54
C CYS A 58 -5.22 15.58 9.98
N ALA A 59 -5.24 16.65 9.20
CA ALA A 59 -6.07 17.83 9.47
C ALA A 59 -7.56 17.53 9.23
N ALA A 60 -7.90 16.74 8.21
CA ALA A 60 -9.24 16.25 7.94
C ALA A 60 -9.83 15.48 9.14
N ARG A 61 -9.08 14.55 9.71
CA ARG A 61 -9.47 13.78 10.91
C ARG A 61 -9.70 14.65 12.14
N ARG A 62 -9.13 15.85 12.18
CA ARG A 62 -9.35 16.86 13.22
C ARG A 62 -10.44 17.88 12.88
N HIS A 63 -11.17 17.65 11.76
CA HIS A 63 -12.21 18.55 11.25
C HIS A 63 -11.73 20.02 11.10
N ALA A 64 -10.46 20.20 10.67
CA ALA A 64 -9.89 21.54 10.47
C ALA A 64 -10.50 22.28 9.27
N PHE A 65 -11.25 21.60 8.42
CA PHE A 65 -11.99 22.13 7.28
C PHE A 65 -13.15 21.20 6.93
N ALA A 66 -14.10 21.71 6.16
CA ALA A 66 -15.30 20.96 5.74
C ALA A 66 -15.28 20.60 4.23
N CYS A 67 -14.27 21.05 3.48
CA CYS A 67 -14.15 20.78 2.07
C CYS A 67 -12.67 20.62 1.66
N VAL A 68 -12.42 19.70 0.74
CA VAL A 68 -11.14 19.54 0.04
C VAL A 68 -11.34 19.88 -1.43
N LEU A 69 -10.54 20.78 -1.97
CA LEU A 69 -10.58 21.20 -3.35
C LEU A 69 -9.27 20.83 -4.05
N VAL A 70 -9.37 20.10 -5.16
CA VAL A 70 -8.25 19.64 -5.97
C VAL A 70 -8.43 20.01 -7.43
N TRP A 71 -7.33 20.12 -8.16
CA TRP A 71 -7.40 20.43 -9.59
C TRP A 71 -7.91 19.25 -10.40
N LYS A 72 -7.38 18.05 -10.16
CA LYS A 72 -7.70 16.80 -10.87
C LYS A 72 -7.40 15.58 -9.99
N PHE A 73 -8.12 14.48 -10.21
CA PHE A 73 -7.94 13.23 -9.45
C PHE A 73 -6.52 12.68 -9.49
N ASP A 74 -5.87 12.71 -10.66
CA ASP A 74 -4.51 12.20 -10.84
C ASP A 74 -3.46 13.00 -10.04
N ARG A 75 -3.77 14.23 -9.65
CA ARG A 75 -2.95 15.03 -8.76
C ARG A 75 -3.12 14.63 -7.30
N PHE A 76 -4.32 14.20 -6.95
CA PHE A 76 -4.64 13.78 -5.57
C PHE A 76 -4.28 12.31 -5.31
N ALA A 77 -4.68 11.39 -6.18
CA ALA A 77 -4.48 9.96 -6.00
C ALA A 77 -3.47 9.35 -6.99
N ARG A 78 -2.83 8.25 -6.61
CA ARG A 78 -1.90 7.47 -7.45
C ARG A 78 -2.58 6.30 -8.15
N SER A 79 -3.70 5.88 -7.62
CA SER A 79 -4.51 4.78 -8.14
C SER A 79 -5.95 5.01 -7.78
N VAL A 80 -6.84 4.34 -8.48
CA VAL A 80 -8.28 4.38 -8.21
C VAL A 80 -8.56 3.90 -6.78
N ALA A 81 -7.92 2.82 -6.34
CA ALA A 81 -8.07 2.32 -4.98
C ALA A 81 -7.62 3.31 -3.90
N HIS A 82 -6.58 4.11 -4.16
CA HIS A 82 -6.15 5.17 -3.24
C HIS A 82 -7.16 6.33 -3.20
N LEU A 83 -7.70 6.72 -4.37
CA LEU A 83 -8.74 7.74 -4.46
C LEU A 83 -9.97 7.33 -3.65
N LEU A 84 -10.45 6.11 -3.86
CA LEU A 84 -11.64 5.59 -3.18
C LEU A 84 -11.52 5.61 -1.66
N ARG A 85 -10.42 5.09 -1.13
CA ARG A 85 -10.18 5.09 0.33
C ARG A 85 -10.19 6.49 0.92
N ALA A 86 -9.61 7.45 0.20
CA ALA A 86 -9.60 8.83 0.67
C ALA A 86 -10.99 9.47 0.61
N LEU A 87 -11.76 9.17 -0.45
CA LEU A 87 -13.13 9.67 -0.59
C LEU A 87 -14.09 9.01 0.41
N GLU A 88 -13.94 7.71 0.69
CA GLU A 88 -14.67 7.02 1.77
C GLU A 88 -14.37 7.64 3.13
N GLU A 89 -13.10 7.96 3.40
CA GLU A 89 -12.70 8.63 4.64
C GLU A 89 -13.29 10.05 4.73
N PHE A 90 -13.30 10.81 3.63
CA PHE A 90 -13.91 12.13 3.60
C PHE A 90 -15.43 12.07 3.80
N ASP A 91 -16.11 11.10 3.18
CA ASP A 91 -17.55 10.89 3.36
C ASP A 91 -17.88 10.55 4.82
N TYR A 92 -17.11 9.62 5.43
CA TYR A 92 -17.24 9.28 6.84
C TYR A 92 -17.03 10.49 7.78
N LEU A 93 -16.10 11.39 7.43
CA LEU A 93 -15.82 12.62 8.19
C LEU A 93 -16.79 13.77 7.84
N GLY A 94 -17.70 13.60 6.92
CA GLY A 94 -18.61 14.64 6.43
C GLY A 94 -17.89 15.74 5.65
N ILE A 95 -16.74 15.46 5.06
CA ILE A 95 -15.93 16.41 4.29
C ILE A 95 -16.30 16.30 2.81
N ARG A 96 -16.71 17.42 2.22
CA ARG A 96 -16.97 17.53 0.79
C ARG A 96 -15.66 17.49 0.00
N PHE A 97 -15.62 16.71 -1.08
CA PHE A 97 -14.49 16.67 -2.00
C PHE A 97 -14.90 17.20 -3.37
N ILE A 98 -14.09 18.11 -3.94
CA ILE A 98 -14.33 18.71 -5.24
C ILE A 98 -13.09 18.56 -6.11
N SER A 99 -13.24 17.97 -7.30
CA SER A 99 -12.24 17.98 -8.37
C SER A 99 -12.72 18.91 -9.48
N VAL A 100 -11.99 20.02 -9.70
CA VAL A 100 -12.45 21.09 -10.58
C VAL A 100 -12.46 20.65 -12.04
N GLN A 101 -11.38 20.07 -12.52
CA GLN A 101 -11.22 19.69 -13.92
C GLN A 101 -12.03 18.44 -14.29
N ASP A 102 -12.19 17.52 -13.36
CA ASP A 102 -13.01 16.32 -13.56
C ASP A 102 -14.51 16.59 -13.34
N GLN A 103 -14.87 17.82 -12.91
CA GLN A 103 -16.25 18.25 -12.63
C GLN A 103 -16.97 17.33 -11.63
N VAL A 104 -16.25 16.82 -10.66
CA VAL A 104 -16.81 15.93 -9.62
C VAL A 104 -16.89 16.67 -8.31
N ASP A 105 -18.06 16.57 -7.70
CA ASP A 105 -18.40 17.15 -6.41
C ASP A 105 -19.20 16.13 -5.60
N THR A 106 -18.62 15.64 -4.51
CA THR A 106 -19.23 14.59 -3.69
C THR A 106 -20.51 15.03 -2.97
N ALA A 107 -20.79 16.33 -2.90
CA ALA A 107 -22.06 16.82 -2.39
C ALA A 107 -23.20 16.71 -3.41
N SER A 108 -22.89 16.58 -4.70
CA SER A 108 -23.88 16.47 -5.76
C SER A 108 -24.36 15.01 -5.94
N PRO A 109 -25.63 14.76 -6.33
CA PRO A 109 -26.11 13.41 -6.66
C PRO A 109 -25.28 12.73 -7.74
N MET A 110 -24.86 13.48 -8.77
CA MET A 110 -24.02 13.00 -9.85
C MET A 110 -22.62 12.61 -9.34
N GLY A 111 -22.01 13.40 -8.46
CA GLY A 111 -20.71 13.10 -7.86
C GLY A 111 -20.76 11.83 -7.01
N LYS A 112 -21.84 11.61 -6.26
CA LYS A 112 -22.06 10.37 -5.52
C LYS A 112 -22.20 9.15 -6.45
N ALA A 113 -22.94 9.28 -7.55
CA ALA A 113 -23.10 8.23 -8.54
C ALA A 113 -21.73 7.90 -9.21
N MET A 114 -20.97 8.91 -9.60
CA MET A 114 -19.62 8.74 -10.15
C MET A 114 -18.68 8.02 -9.17
N PHE A 115 -18.75 8.37 -7.89
CA PHE A 115 -17.99 7.70 -6.85
C PHE A 115 -18.32 6.21 -6.75
N THR A 116 -19.59 5.86 -6.78
CA THR A 116 -20.06 4.45 -6.77
C THR A 116 -19.55 3.69 -7.99
N ILE A 117 -19.58 4.29 -9.18
CA ILE A 117 -19.10 3.66 -10.42
C ILE A 117 -17.58 3.44 -10.34
N ILE A 118 -16.82 4.44 -9.90
CA ILE A 118 -15.35 4.33 -9.73
C ILE A 118 -15.03 3.22 -8.72
N GLY A 119 -15.80 3.09 -7.64
CA GLY A 119 -15.68 2.03 -6.65
C GLY A 119 -15.86 0.64 -7.25
N ALA A 120 -16.94 0.44 -7.97
CA ALA A 120 -17.24 -0.83 -8.64
C ALA A 120 -16.16 -1.21 -9.68
N MET A 121 -15.63 -0.23 -10.43
CA MET A 121 -14.53 -0.47 -11.37
C MET A 121 -13.23 -0.89 -10.69
N ALA A 122 -12.89 -0.27 -9.56
CA ALA A 122 -11.68 -0.64 -8.80
C ALA A 122 -11.79 -2.06 -8.20
N GLU A 123 -12.97 -2.44 -7.73
CA GLU A 123 -13.21 -3.79 -7.24
C GLU A 123 -13.09 -4.83 -8.37
N LEU A 124 -13.65 -4.52 -9.53
CA LEU A 124 -13.51 -5.35 -10.73
C LEU A 124 -12.05 -5.52 -11.14
N GLU A 125 -11.27 -4.43 -11.25
CA GLU A 125 -9.83 -4.50 -11.56
C GLU A 125 -9.06 -5.36 -10.54
N SER A 126 -9.37 -5.22 -9.25
CA SER A 126 -8.76 -6.02 -8.19
C SER A 126 -9.09 -7.51 -8.35
N SER A 127 -10.34 -7.83 -8.64
CA SER A 127 -10.83 -9.21 -8.86
C SER A 127 -10.12 -9.86 -10.05
N LEU A 128 -10.08 -9.17 -11.20
CA LEU A 128 -9.40 -9.65 -12.40
C LEU A 128 -7.90 -9.86 -12.16
N SER A 129 -7.24 -8.95 -11.44
CA SER A 129 -5.83 -9.10 -11.08
C SER A 129 -5.58 -10.35 -10.22
N LEU A 130 -6.45 -10.64 -9.27
CA LEU A 130 -6.39 -11.86 -8.44
C LEU A 130 -6.59 -13.13 -9.27
N GLU A 131 -7.52 -13.12 -10.22
CA GLU A 131 -7.76 -14.25 -11.13
C GLU A 131 -6.53 -14.52 -12.00
N TRP A 132 -5.92 -13.49 -12.55
CA TRP A 132 -4.70 -13.63 -13.37
C TRP A 132 -3.52 -14.16 -12.56
N VAL A 133 -3.33 -13.69 -11.31
CA VAL A 133 -2.31 -14.23 -10.40
C VAL A 133 -2.56 -15.71 -10.12
N LYS A 134 -3.82 -16.09 -9.82
CA LYS A 134 -4.19 -17.49 -9.59
C LYS A 134 -3.92 -18.36 -10.83
N ALA A 135 -4.37 -17.91 -12.00
CA ALA A 135 -4.11 -18.60 -13.27
C ALA A 135 -2.61 -18.73 -13.56
N GLY A 136 -1.84 -17.67 -13.34
CA GLY A 136 -0.38 -17.68 -13.47
C GLY A 136 0.31 -18.67 -12.52
N MET A 137 -0.17 -18.79 -11.28
CA MET A 137 0.33 -19.77 -10.31
C MET A 137 0.00 -21.21 -10.75
N VAL A 138 -1.21 -21.48 -11.25
CA VAL A 138 -1.59 -22.79 -11.78
C VAL A 138 -0.70 -23.17 -12.96
N ALA A 139 -0.52 -22.27 -13.91
CA ALA A 139 0.35 -22.48 -15.06
C ALA A 139 1.82 -22.70 -14.68
N ALA A 140 2.31 -22.01 -13.64
CA ALA A 140 3.67 -22.21 -13.14
C ALA A 140 3.83 -23.59 -12.47
N ARG A 141 2.84 -24.05 -11.70
CA ARG A 141 2.83 -25.42 -11.13
C ARG A 141 2.80 -26.48 -12.21
N ALA A 142 1.98 -26.32 -13.24
CA ALA A 142 1.91 -27.25 -14.37
C ALA A 142 3.25 -27.38 -15.12
N ARG A 143 4.05 -26.31 -15.14
CA ARG A 143 5.42 -26.28 -15.68
C ARG A 143 6.49 -26.79 -14.70
N GLY A 144 6.10 -27.40 -13.57
CA GLY A 144 7.01 -27.92 -12.56
C GLY A 144 7.69 -26.85 -11.68
N LYS A 145 7.30 -25.58 -11.78
CA LYS A 145 7.87 -24.54 -10.91
C LYS A 145 7.34 -24.68 -9.50
N ARG A 146 8.23 -24.79 -8.53
CA ARG A 146 7.88 -24.73 -7.11
C ARG A 146 7.49 -23.29 -6.75
N LEU A 147 6.27 -23.14 -6.23
CA LEU A 147 5.78 -21.86 -5.71
C LEU A 147 6.04 -21.77 -4.20
N GLY A 148 6.23 -20.56 -3.71
CA GLY A 148 6.45 -20.28 -2.30
C GLY A 148 7.93 -20.07 -1.96
N ARG A 149 8.23 -20.11 -0.67
CA ARG A 149 9.60 -19.89 -0.16
C ARG A 149 10.53 -20.99 -0.69
N PRO A 150 11.73 -20.65 -1.22
CA PRO A 150 12.73 -21.62 -1.60
C PRO A 150 13.05 -22.61 -0.49
N ALA A 151 13.34 -23.87 -0.83
CA ALA A 151 13.78 -24.83 0.16
C ALA A 151 15.11 -24.41 0.78
N THR A 152 15.34 -24.76 2.04
CA THR A 152 16.64 -24.57 2.67
C THR A 152 17.69 -25.36 1.87
N PRO A 153 18.83 -24.77 1.51
CA PRO A 153 19.87 -25.45 0.75
C PRO A 153 20.30 -26.77 1.40
N ALA A 154 20.44 -27.82 0.60
CA ALA A 154 20.76 -29.16 1.08
C ALA A 154 22.02 -29.23 1.97
N PRO A 155 23.13 -28.50 1.66
CA PRO A 155 24.31 -28.48 2.55
C PRO A 155 23.98 -27.91 3.95
N LEU A 156 23.11 -26.92 4.07
CA LEU A 156 22.70 -26.39 5.37
C LEU A 156 21.82 -27.36 6.14
N VAL A 157 20.95 -28.10 5.45
CA VAL A 157 20.12 -29.14 6.06
C VAL A 157 21.02 -30.24 6.61
N ALA A 158 21.97 -30.76 5.79
CA ALA A 158 22.93 -31.80 6.21
C ALA A 158 23.77 -31.35 7.43
N ARG A 159 24.20 -30.10 7.45
CA ARG A 159 24.95 -29.55 8.59
C ARG A 159 24.12 -29.46 9.86
N ILE A 160 22.83 -29.13 9.75
CA ILE A 160 21.90 -29.14 10.91
C ILE A 160 21.70 -30.57 11.40
N GLU A 161 21.52 -31.52 10.50
CA GLU A 161 21.31 -32.94 10.83
C GLU A 161 22.56 -33.53 11.53
N GLU A 162 23.75 -33.24 11.01
CA GLU A 162 25.01 -33.64 11.63
C GLU A 162 25.14 -33.10 13.07
N LEU A 163 24.98 -31.79 13.26
CA LEU A 163 25.04 -31.16 14.58
C LEU A 163 23.97 -31.70 15.53
N ALA A 164 22.79 -32.02 15.01
CA ALA A 164 21.70 -32.58 15.84
C ALA A 164 21.96 -34.02 16.28
N ALA A 165 22.65 -34.79 15.41
CA ALA A 165 22.99 -36.22 15.71
C ALA A 165 24.22 -36.35 16.58
N THR A 166 25.27 -35.56 16.33
CA THR A 166 26.58 -35.71 16.97
C THR A 166 26.76 -34.90 18.27
N THR A 167 25.85 -33.96 18.54
CA THR A 167 25.98 -33.06 19.69
C THR A 167 24.69 -32.94 20.52
N SER A 168 24.85 -32.58 21.79
CA SER A 168 23.75 -32.27 22.71
C SER A 168 23.30 -30.78 22.60
N LEU A 169 23.80 -30.01 21.63
CA LEU A 169 23.51 -28.59 21.50
C LEU A 169 22.02 -28.30 21.38
N SER A 170 21.56 -27.26 22.08
CA SER A 170 20.20 -26.78 21.94
C SER A 170 19.92 -26.17 20.55
N ILE A 171 18.66 -26.08 20.15
CA ILE A 171 18.24 -25.46 18.89
C ILE A 171 18.81 -24.04 18.74
N ARG A 172 18.91 -23.29 19.85
CA ARG A 172 19.46 -21.93 19.85
C ARG A 172 20.98 -21.93 19.58
N GLN A 173 21.70 -22.87 20.17
CA GLN A 173 23.16 -23.00 19.96
C GLN A 173 23.46 -23.45 18.53
N ILE A 174 22.73 -24.43 17.99
CA ILE A 174 22.88 -24.86 16.58
C ILE A 174 22.57 -23.69 15.63
N HIS A 175 21.51 -22.93 15.86
CA HIS A 175 21.19 -21.75 15.09
C HIS A 175 22.29 -20.68 15.12
N THR A 176 22.95 -20.49 16.26
CA THR A 176 24.09 -19.57 16.39
C THR A 176 25.34 -20.11 15.70
N ALA A 177 25.63 -21.41 15.83
CA ALA A 177 26.75 -22.06 15.15
C ALA A 177 26.67 -22.00 13.61
N LEU A 178 25.45 -21.91 13.06
CA LEU A 178 25.19 -21.69 11.64
C LEU A 178 25.21 -20.22 11.22
N ALA A 179 25.83 -19.34 12.02
CA ALA A 179 25.88 -17.89 11.76
C ALA A 179 24.49 -17.28 11.44
N ARG A 180 23.40 -17.88 11.94
CA ARG A 180 22.00 -17.48 11.71
C ARG A 180 21.56 -17.46 10.23
N CYS A 181 22.26 -18.18 9.36
CA CYS A 181 21.93 -18.28 7.93
C CYS A 181 20.57 -18.92 7.64
N VAL A 182 20.00 -19.63 8.61
CA VAL A 182 18.70 -20.30 8.53
C VAL A 182 17.83 -19.88 9.71
N SER A 183 16.52 -19.72 9.52
CA SER A 183 15.64 -19.33 10.63
C SER A 183 15.62 -20.39 11.75
N ARG A 184 15.50 -19.94 13.01
CA ARG A 184 15.46 -20.82 14.17
C ARG A 184 14.31 -21.85 14.13
N SER A 185 13.20 -21.51 13.48
CA SER A 185 12.07 -22.44 13.28
C SER A 185 12.45 -23.61 12.39
N VAL A 186 13.17 -23.38 11.30
CA VAL A 186 13.65 -24.44 10.39
C VAL A 186 14.65 -25.35 11.10
N VAL A 187 15.62 -24.76 11.82
CA VAL A 187 16.55 -25.53 12.66
C VAL A 187 15.79 -26.40 13.65
N GLY A 188 14.77 -25.82 14.33
CA GLY A 188 13.94 -26.56 15.30
C GLY A 188 13.20 -27.75 14.71
N VAL A 189 12.63 -27.60 13.52
CA VAL A 189 11.93 -28.71 12.82
C VAL A 189 12.91 -29.86 12.51
N ILE A 190 14.07 -29.53 11.94
CA ILE A 190 15.08 -30.54 11.54
C ILE A 190 15.63 -31.25 12.80
N VAL A 191 16.06 -30.52 13.83
CA VAL A 191 16.59 -31.08 15.06
C VAL A 191 15.60 -32.00 15.74
N LYS A 192 14.32 -31.61 15.82
CA LYS A 192 13.26 -32.47 16.40
C LYS A 192 13.09 -33.75 15.62
N ARG A 193 13.11 -33.68 14.28
CA ARG A 193 13.00 -34.86 13.41
C ARG A 193 14.16 -35.84 13.64
N VAL A 194 15.40 -35.36 13.59
CA VAL A 194 16.60 -36.18 13.76
C VAL A 194 16.61 -36.85 15.12
N ARG A 195 16.37 -36.10 16.19
CA ARG A 195 16.37 -36.64 17.56
C ARG A 195 15.24 -37.64 17.85
N ALA A 196 14.08 -37.44 17.18
CA ALA A 196 12.99 -38.43 17.25
C ALA A 196 13.38 -39.73 16.55
N GLN A 197 14.01 -39.66 15.38
CA GLN A 197 14.51 -40.86 14.66
C GLN A 197 15.57 -41.63 15.45
N MET A 198 16.50 -40.93 16.12
CA MET A 198 17.52 -41.55 16.95
C MET A 198 16.93 -42.26 18.15
N ARG A 199 15.89 -41.70 18.81
CA ARG A 199 15.19 -42.35 19.92
C ARG A 199 14.48 -43.64 19.51
N LEU A 200 13.92 -43.66 18.30
CA LEU A 200 13.26 -44.86 17.75
C LEU A 200 14.26 -45.96 17.35
N ALA A 201 15.48 -45.58 16.98
CA ALA A 201 16.54 -46.53 16.61
C ALA A 201 17.30 -47.10 17.81
N SER A 202 17.08 -46.57 19.02
CA SER A 202 17.68 -47.02 20.27
C SER A 202 16.74 -47.86 21.16
N LEU A 203 15.54 -48.16 20.65
CA LEU A 203 14.56 -49.10 21.20
C LEU A 203 14.59 -50.42 20.48
#